data_1dc7de53b54b5abf9d19378f3067636d
#
_entry.id   1dc7de53b54b5abf9d19378f3067636d
#
_cell.length_a   1.000
_cell.length_b   1.000
_cell.length_c   1.000
_cell.angle_alpha   90.00
_cell.angle_beta   90.00
_cell.angle_gamma   90.00
#
_symmetry.space_group_name_H-M   'P 1'
#
loop_
_entity.id
_entity.type
_entity.pdbx_description
1 polymer ?
#
loop_
_entity_poly.entity_id
_entity_poly.type
_entity_poly.pdbx_seq_one_letter_code
_entity_poly.pdbx_strand_id
1 'polypeptide(L)'
;DTREVMFGYMNALSNDMVCEDVSVLMAHAAQQGDAGEGPVGTLGYCMSGPFAFSAAAAYPERIKAAASLYGVRLCVDKPSSPHLRAGEVQGELYFACAETDDWAPPEMIQELGEHLEKANVRHTIEWYPGTHHGFAFPGRGEIYNKAAAERHWSRLFALFARNLFPATS
;
A
#
# COMPACT_ATOMS: atom_id res chain seq x y z
N ASP A 1 -20.60 14.59 15.31
CA ASP A 1 -20.53 13.12 15.25
C ASP A 1 -19.07 12.68 15.13
N THR A 2 -18.66 11.70 15.93
CA THR A 2 -17.28 11.18 15.95
C THR A 2 -16.81 10.72 14.55
N ARG A 3 -17.71 10.13 13.76
CA ARG A 3 -17.42 9.69 12.41
C ARG A 3 -17.10 10.87 11.48
N GLU A 4 -17.84 11.95 11.58
CA GLU A 4 -17.62 13.17 10.79
C GLU A 4 -16.25 13.80 11.11
N VAL A 5 -15.88 13.85 12.39
CA VAL A 5 -14.56 14.31 12.84
C VAL A 5 -13.44 13.44 12.28
N MET A 6 -13.61 12.12 12.35
CA MET A 6 -12.63 11.17 11.78
C MET A 6 -12.46 11.34 10.26
N PHE A 7 -13.56 11.50 9.51
CA PHE A 7 -13.50 11.80 8.08
C PHE A 7 -12.87 13.16 7.79
N GLY A 8 -13.06 14.14 8.68
CA GLY A 8 -12.39 15.44 8.61
C GLY A 8 -10.87 15.27 8.65
N TYR A 9 -10.35 14.55 9.64
CA TYR A 9 -8.91 14.25 9.73
C TYR A 9 -8.40 13.44 8.53
N MET A 10 -9.13 12.40 8.12
CA MET A 10 -8.75 11.60 6.95
C MET A 10 -8.63 12.44 5.68
N ASN A 11 -9.55 13.37 5.46
CA ASN A 11 -9.56 14.22 4.27
C ASN A 11 -8.53 15.36 4.33
N ALA A 12 -8.03 15.71 5.52
CA ALA A 12 -6.96 16.68 5.70
C ALA A 12 -5.57 16.12 5.40
N LEU A 13 -5.41 14.78 5.41
CA LEU A 13 -4.14 14.13 5.06
C LEU A 13 -3.92 14.11 3.54
N SER A 14 -2.70 14.38 3.13
CA SER A 14 -2.25 14.21 1.74
C SER A 14 -1.14 13.14 1.64
N ASN A 15 -0.94 12.62 0.44
CA ASN A 15 0.17 11.71 0.18
C ASN A 15 1.54 12.37 0.51
N ASP A 16 1.70 13.65 0.19
CA ASP A 16 2.95 14.37 0.43
C ASP A 16 3.23 14.55 1.93
N MET A 17 2.22 14.93 2.73
CA MET A 17 2.38 15.00 4.20
C MET A 17 2.84 13.68 4.81
N VAL A 18 2.24 12.57 4.38
CA VAL A 18 2.65 11.25 4.87
C VAL A 18 4.03 10.86 4.37
N CYS A 19 4.42 11.24 3.15
CA CYS A 19 5.78 11.03 2.66
C CYS A 19 6.82 11.81 3.50
N GLU A 20 6.52 13.05 3.90
CA GLU A 20 7.37 13.82 4.82
C GLU A 20 7.53 13.10 6.16
N ASP A 21 6.45 12.62 6.77
CA ASP A 21 6.50 11.83 8.00
C ASP A 21 7.33 10.55 7.84
N VAL A 22 7.18 9.84 6.70
CA VAL A 22 7.96 8.64 6.39
C VAL A 22 9.46 8.97 6.34
N SER A 23 9.87 10.13 5.80
CA SER A 23 11.28 10.54 5.78
C SER A 23 11.85 10.72 7.19
N VAL A 24 11.06 11.36 8.05
CA VAL A 24 11.45 11.58 9.46
C VAL A 24 11.57 10.24 10.21
N LEU A 25 10.60 9.34 10.00
CA LEU A 25 10.63 8.00 10.60
C LEU A 25 11.84 7.18 10.14
N MET A 26 12.17 7.20 8.84
CA MET A 26 13.36 6.52 8.32
C MET A 26 14.65 7.10 8.88
N ALA A 27 14.75 8.43 8.98
CA ALA A 27 15.90 9.10 9.57
C ALA A 27 16.05 8.78 11.06
N HIS A 28 14.93 8.73 11.79
CA HIS A 28 14.93 8.31 13.19
C HIS A 28 15.35 6.84 13.35
N ALA A 29 14.80 5.95 12.54
CA ALA A 29 15.14 4.52 12.57
C ALA A 29 16.63 4.28 12.31
N ALA A 30 17.24 5.02 11.37
CA ALA A 30 18.66 4.90 11.07
C ALA A 30 19.57 5.27 12.26
N GLN A 31 19.06 6.02 13.25
CA GLN A 31 19.80 6.36 14.49
C GLN A 31 19.65 5.29 15.58
N GLN A 32 18.78 4.31 15.39
CA GLN A 32 18.57 3.22 16.37
C GLN A 32 19.55 2.08 16.06
N GLY A 33 20.19 1.55 17.09
CA GLY A 33 21.20 0.50 16.93
C GLY A 33 20.69 -0.80 16.29
N ASP A 34 19.40 -1.05 16.40
CA ASP A 34 18.74 -2.27 15.88
C ASP A 34 18.10 -2.09 14.51
N ALA A 35 18.05 -0.87 13.99
CA ALA A 35 17.51 -0.55 12.69
C ALA A 35 18.63 -0.16 11.71
N GLY A 36 18.84 -0.97 10.69
CA GLY A 36 19.86 -0.70 9.69
C GLY A 36 19.44 0.37 8.66
N GLU A 37 20.40 0.77 7.84
CA GLU A 37 20.16 1.60 6.65
C GLU A 37 19.68 0.79 5.42
N GLY A 38 19.26 -0.44 5.64
CA GLY A 38 18.82 -1.37 4.61
C GLY A 38 17.49 -1.01 3.95
N PRO A 39 17.00 -1.86 3.04
CA PRO A 39 15.74 -1.66 2.35
C PRO A 39 14.56 -1.65 3.34
N VAL A 40 13.54 -0.86 3.02
CA VAL A 40 12.32 -0.68 3.82
C VAL A 40 11.11 -1.22 3.07
N GLY A 41 10.16 -1.79 3.79
CA GLY A 41 8.84 -2.15 3.30
C GLY A 41 7.76 -1.23 3.86
N THR A 42 6.77 -0.89 3.04
CA THR A 42 5.58 -0.14 3.47
C THR A 42 4.32 -0.96 3.30
N LEU A 43 3.37 -0.76 4.18
CA LEU A 43 2.09 -1.44 4.19
C LEU A 43 0.97 -0.47 4.52
N GLY A 44 -0.07 -0.45 3.69
CA GLY A 44 -1.24 0.38 3.92
C GLY A 44 -2.55 -0.39 3.71
N TYR A 45 -3.52 -0.12 4.57
CA TYR A 45 -4.87 -0.65 4.49
C TYR A 45 -5.85 0.49 4.21
N CYS A 46 -6.85 0.27 3.32
CA CYS A 46 -7.89 1.25 3.06
C CYS A 46 -7.29 2.61 2.67
N MET A 47 -7.54 3.65 3.47
CA MET A 47 -7.05 5.01 3.25
C MET A 47 -5.52 5.14 3.22
N SER A 48 -4.79 4.21 3.85
CA SER A 48 -3.32 4.24 3.85
C SER A 48 -2.70 3.44 2.69
N GLY A 49 -3.48 2.77 1.86
CA GLY A 49 -3.00 2.12 0.65
C GLY A 49 -2.25 3.08 -0.30
N PRO A 50 -2.84 4.22 -0.68
CA PRO A 50 -2.15 5.23 -1.50
C PRO A 50 -0.92 5.83 -0.82
N PHE A 51 -0.88 5.92 0.52
CA PHE A 51 0.31 6.39 1.24
C PHE A 51 1.49 5.43 1.09
N ALA A 52 1.25 4.12 1.22
CA ALA A 52 2.28 3.11 1.02
C ALA A 52 2.86 3.15 -0.40
N PHE A 53 2.01 3.31 -1.42
CA PHE A 53 2.44 3.45 -2.80
C PHE A 53 3.20 4.77 -3.04
N SER A 54 2.67 5.90 -2.57
CA SER A 54 3.32 7.20 -2.73
C SER A 54 4.69 7.25 -2.06
N ALA A 55 4.85 6.63 -0.90
CA ALA A 55 6.13 6.52 -0.22
C ALA A 55 7.14 5.71 -1.06
N ALA A 56 6.72 4.62 -1.73
CA ALA A 56 7.58 3.85 -2.62
C ALA A 56 8.06 4.67 -3.82
N ALA A 57 7.22 5.57 -4.35
CA ALA A 57 7.62 6.50 -5.40
C ALA A 57 8.52 7.63 -4.88
N ALA A 58 8.25 8.14 -3.67
CA ALA A 58 9.04 9.24 -3.09
C ALA A 58 10.44 8.80 -2.64
N TYR A 59 10.60 7.56 -2.20
CA TYR A 59 11.86 7.03 -1.66
C TYR A 59 12.28 5.72 -2.33
N PRO A 60 12.46 5.69 -3.67
CA PRO A 60 12.68 4.47 -4.45
C PRO A 60 13.98 3.74 -4.07
N GLU A 61 14.99 4.47 -3.60
CA GLU A 61 16.26 3.88 -3.17
C GLU A 61 16.14 3.11 -1.85
N ARG A 62 15.20 3.48 -1.00
CA ARG A 62 14.99 2.88 0.32
C ARG A 62 13.80 1.94 0.36
N ILE A 63 12.67 2.29 -0.24
CA ILE A 63 11.46 1.48 -0.18
C ILE A 63 11.46 0.50 -1.36
N LYS A 64 11.78 -0.75 -1.05
CA LYS A 64 11.91 -1.83 -2.04
C LYS A 64 10.69 -2.74 -2.12
N ALA A 65 9.73 -2.58 -1.22
CA ALA A 65 8.45 -3.27 -1.24
C ALA A 65 7.34 -2.38 -0.69
N ALA A 66 6.22 -2.30 -1.37
CA ALA A 66 5.03 -1.62 -0.86
C ALA A 66 3.78 -2.46 -1.11
N ALA A 67 2.93 -2.56 -0.09
CA ALA A 67 1.68 -3.28 -0.17
C ALA A 67 0.48 -2.39 0.16
N SER A 68 -0.56 -2.49 -0.65
CA SER A 68 -1.83 -1.81 -0.48
C SER A 68 -2.96 -2.84 -0.40
N LEU A 69 -3.64 -2.92 0.73
CA LEU A 69 -4.74 -3.86 0.94
C LEU A 69 -6.06 -3.11 0.88
N TYR A 70 -6.92 -3.49 -0.05
CA TYR A 70 -8.16 -2.77 -0.38
C TYR A 70 -7.97 -1.25 -0.33
N GLY A 71 -6.87 -0.78 -0.93
CA GLY A 71 -6.51 0.63 -0.93
C GLY A 71 -7.46 1.45 -1.78
N VAL A 72 -7.88 2.58 -1.23
CA VAL A 72 -8.77 3.51 -1.91
C VAL A 72 -7.98 4.60 -2.65
N ARG A 73 -8.56 5.22 -3.66
CA ARG A 73 -7.96 6.39 -4.35
C ARG A 73 -6.55 6.13 -4.93
N LEU A 74 -6.28 4.89 -5.34
CA LEU A 74 -4.99 4.50 -5.93
C LEU A 74 -4.79 5.08 -7.34
N CYS A 75 -5.87 5.20 -8.10
CA CYS A 75 -5.93 5.78 -9.44
C CYS A 75 -7.17 6.67 -9.52
N VAL A 76 -6.99 7.98 -9.41
CA VAL A 76 -8.07 8.98 -9.45
C VAL A 76 -7.62 10.21 -10.24
N ASP A 77 -8.59 10.95 -10.79
CA ASP A 77 -8.32 12.19 -11.53
C ASP A 77 -7.98 13.35 -10.56
N LYS A 78 -6.79 13.26 -9.96
CA LYS A 78 -6.19 14.30 -9.10
C LYS A 78 -4.68 14.35 -9.33
N PRO A 79 -4.07 15.55 -9.32
CA PRO A 79 -2.62 15.71 -9.50
C PRO A 79 -1.78 14.94 -8.45
N SER A 80 -2.33 14.70 -7.26
CA SER A 80 -1.68 13.96 -6.17
C SER A 80 -1.94 12.45 -6.21
N SER A 81 -2.57 11.93 -7.27
CA SER A 81 -2.87 10.50 -7.36
C SER A 81 -1.60 9.67 -7.51
N PRO A 82 -1.39 8.62 -6.70
CA PRO A 82 -0.12 7.90 -6.66
C PRO A 82 0.25 7.21 -7.97
N HIS A 83 -0.73 6.78 -8.80
CA HIS A 83 -0.48 6.15 -10.09
C HIS A 83 0.31 7.04 -11.07
N LEU A 84 0.20 8.39 -10.95
CA LEU A 84 0.94 9.32 -11.79
C LEU A 84 2.46 9.28 -11.56
N ARG A 85 2.87 8.78 -10.40
CA ARG A 85 4.27 8.62 -10.00
C ARG A 85 4.77 7.17 -10.11
N ALA A 86 4.01 6.29 -10.77
CA ALA A 86 4.37 4.88 -10.89
C ALA A 86 5.79 4.68 -11.46
N GLY A 87 6.19 5.48 -12.46
CA GLY A 87 7.52 5.40 -13.08
C GLY A 87 8.70 5.74 -12.15
N GLU A 88 8.45 6.29 -10.97
CA GLU A 88 9.49 6.59 -9.98
C GLU A 88 9.77 5.38 -9.07
N VAL A 89 8.87 4.40 -9.01
CA VAL A 89 8.99 3.21 -8.14
C VAL A 89 10.08 2.27 -8.67
N GLN A 90 11.02 1.90 -7.83
CA GLN A 90 12.05 0.89 -8.13
C GLN A 90 11.79 -0.45 -7.41
N GLY A 91 10.98 -0.42 -6.37
CA GLY A 91 10.59 -1.59 -5.60
C GLY A 91 9.51 -2.44 -6.27
N GLU A 92 8.99 -3.39 -5.52
CA GLU A 92 7.85 -4.23 -5.92
C GLU A 92 6.59 -3.78 -5.21
N LEU A 93 5.50 -3.65 -5.97
CA LEU A 93 4.19 -3.28 -5.46
C LEU A 93 3.26 -4.50 -5.37
N TYR A 94 2.47 -4.57 -4.32
CA TYR A 94 1.45 -5.57 -4.15
C TYR A 94 0.11 -4.91 -3.79
N PHE A 95 -0.93 -5.25 -4.54
CA PHE A 95 -2.27 -4.77 -4.33
C PHE A 95 -3.21 -5.95 -4.07
N ALA A 96 -3.74 -6.04 -2.85
CA ALA A 96 -4.79 -6.99 -2.49
C ALA A 96 -6.15 -6.32 -2.62
N CYS A 97 -6.96 -6.77 -3.57
CA CYS A 97 -8.24 -6.17 -3.90
C CYS A 97 -9.38 -7.06 -3.40
N ALA A 98 -10.33 -6.48 -2.68
CA ALA A 98 -11.55 -7.20 -2.32
C ALA A 98 -12.45 -7.38 -3.56
N GLU A 99 -13.17 -8.50 -3.64
CA GLU A 99 -14.06 -8.76 -4.79
C GLU A 99 -15.21 -7.76 -4.86
N THR A 100 -15.76 -7.38 -3.70
CA THR A 100 -16.83 -6.39 -3.61
C THR A 100 -16.31 -5.19 -2.78
N ASP A 101 -16.05 -4.08 -3.45
CA ASP A 101 -15.49 -2.90 -2.82
C ASP A 101 -15.96 -1.60 -3.50
N ASP A 102 -16.90 -0.92 -2.86
CA ASP A 102 -17.43 0.36 -3.37
C ASP A 102 -16.41 1.52 -3.27
N TRP A 103 -15.35 1.37 -2.45
CA TRP A 103 -14.31 2.38 -2.25
C TRP A 103 -13.11 2.20 -3.19
N ALA A 104 -12.95 0.98 -3.72
CA ALA A 104 -11.91 0.60 -4.65
C ALA A 104 -12.52 -0.22 -5.80
N PRO A 105 -13.32 0.43 -6.68
CA PRO A 105 -14.05 -0.26 -7.72
C PRO A 105 -13.12 -0.92 -8.75
N PRO A 106 -13.56 -2.00 -9.42
CA PRO A 106 -12.75 -2.75 -10.37
C PRO A 106 -12.13 -1.88 -11.49
N GLU A 107 -12.84 -0.87 -11.94
CA GLU A 107 -12.39 0.04 -13.00
C GLU A 107 -11.15 0.83 -12.55
N MET A 108 -11.12 1.31 -11.31
CA MET A 108 -9.95 1.99 -10.74
C MET A 108 -8.75 1.05 -10.66
N ILE A 109 -8.96 -0.21 -10.30
CA ILE A 109 -7.88 -1.21 -10.19
C ILE A 109 -7.38 -1.62 -11.57
N GLN A 110 -8.27 -1.73 -12.56
CA GLN A 110 -7.88 -1.98 -13.95
C GLN A 110 -7.01 -0.84 -14.49
N GLU A 111 -7.46 0.41 -14.34
CA GLU A 111 -6.72 1.59 -14.77
C GLU A 111 -5.35 1.68 -14.07
N LEU A 112 -5.31 1.39 -12.76
CA LEU A 112 -4.06 1.29 -12.02
C LEU A 112 -3.11 0.27 -12.67
N GLY A 113 -3.59 -0.93 -13.00
CA GLY A 113 -2.81 -1.98 -13.64
C GLY A 113 -2.19 -1.50 -14.96
N GLU A 114 -2.99 -0.85 -15.82
CA GLU A 114 -2.52 -0.30 -17.09
C GLU A 114 -1.40 0.74 -16.91
N HIS A 115 -1.52 1.60 -15.89
CA HIS A 115 -0.46 2.57 -15.55
C HIS A 115 0.82 1.90 -15.06
N LEU A 116 0.72 0.88 -14.22
CA LEU A 116 1.87 0.14 -13.68
C LEU A 116 2.59 -0.65 -14.76
N GLU A 117 1.85 -1.29 -15.69
CA GLU A 117 2.40 -1.99 -16.85
C GLU A 117 3.14 -1.02 -17.76
N LYS A 118 2.51 0.11 -18.11
CA LYS A 118 3.11 1.15 -18.93
C LYS A 118 4.39 1.73 -18.33
N ALA A 119 4.43 1.86 -17.02
CA ALA A 119 5.60 2.33 -16.27
C ALA A 119 6.66 1.23 -16.05
N ASN A 120 6.40 -0.01 -16.48
CA ASN A 120 7.27 -1.18 -16.28
C ASN A 120 7.64 -1.44 -14.82
N VAL A 121 6.69 -1.22 -13.90
CA VAL A 121 6.87 -1.45 -12.47
C VAL A 121 6.61 -2.92 -12.14
N ARG A 122 7.47 -3.54 -11.34
CA ARG A 122 7.18 -4.87 -10.79
C ARG A 122 5.99 -4.79 -9.86
N HIS A 123 4.89 -5.44 -10.21
CA HIS A 123 3.68 -5.41 -9.39
C HIS A 123 2.88 -6.69 -9.45
N THR A 124 2.03 -6.87 -8.47
CA THR A 124 1.00 -7.91 -8.44
C THR A 124 -0.31 -7.29 -7.96
N ILE A 125 -1.35 -7.43 -8.76
CA ILE A 125 -2.74 -7.14 -8.36
C ILE A 125 -3.42 -8.50 -8.15
N GLU A 126 -3.87 -8.75 -6.92
CA GLU A 126 -4.49 -10.02 -6.53
C GLU A 126 -5.89 -9.78 -5.99
N TRP A 127 -6.87 -10.40 -6.62
CA TRP A 127 -8.25 -10.38 -6.18
C TRP A 127 -8.53 -11.45 -5.12
N TYR A 128 -9.32 -11.10 -4.14
CA TYR A 128 -9.70 -11.95 -3.02
C TYR A 128 -11.19 -12.31 -3.13
N PRO A 129 -11.53 -13.48 -3.72
CA PRO A 129 -12.92 -13.87 -3.91
C PRO A 129 -13.70 -14.00 -2.61
N GLY A 130 -14.98 -13.63 -2.63
CA GLY A 130 -15.88 -13.68 -1.47
C GLY A 130 -15.54 -12.68 -0.37
N THR A 131 -14.79 -11.60 -0.69
CA THR A 131 -14.40 -10.60 0.31
C THR A 131 -15.00 -9.23 0.03
N HIS A 132 -15.12 -8.46 1.10
CA HIS A 132 -15.56 -7.06 1.09
C HIS A 132 -14.45 -6.16 1.63
N HIS A 133 -14.61 -4.84 1.42
CA HIS A 133 -13.70 -3.84 1.94
C HIS A 133 -13.42 -4.00 3.44
N GLY A 134 -12.17 -4.20 3.82
CA GLY A 134 -11.78 -4.40 5.22
C GLY A 134 -11.76 -5.86 5.70
N PHE A 135 -11.75 -6.84 4.81
CA PHE A 135 -11.81 -8.27 5.09
C PHE A 135 -10.73 -8.80 6.04
N ALA A 136 -9.63 -8.07 6.20
CA ALA A 136 -8.46 -8.56 6.94
C ALA A 136 -8.56 -8.38 8.46
N PHE A 137 -9.53 -7.62 8.98
CA PHE A 137 -9.60 -7.28 10.40
C PHE A 137 -10.68 -8.08 11.15
N PRO A 138 -10.30 -8.89 12.16
CA PRO A 138 -11.25 -9.72 12.93
C PRO A 138 -12.40 -8.93 13.57
N GLY A 139 -12.17 -7.68 13.96
CA GLY A 139 -13.19 -6.82 14.56
C GLY A 139 -14.28 -6.33 13.61
N ARG A 140 -14.25 -6.70 12.32
CA ARG A 140 -15.23 -6.27 11.31
C ARG A 140 -16.44 -7.21 11.17
N GLY A 141 -16.61 -8.16 12.09
CA GLY A 141 -17.77 -9.06 12.09
C GLY A 141 -17.86 -9.89 10.81
N GLU A 142 -19.01 -9.85 10.13
CA GLU A 142 -19.27 -10.62 8.91
C GLU A 142 -18.40 -10.22 7.71
N ILE A 143 -17.81 -9.03 7.74
CA ILE A 143 -16.86 -8.61 6.70
C ILE A 143 -15.52 -9.36 6.82
N TYR A 144 -15.15 -9.77 8.03
CA TYR A 144 -13.92 -10.51 8.25
C TYR A 144 -13.92 -11.86 7.55
N ASN A 145 -12.96 -12.08 6.69
CA ASN A 145 -12.74 -13.36 6.04
C ASN A 145 -11.39 -13.93 6.50
N LYS A 146 -11.42 -14.92 7.39
CA LYS A 146 -10.21 -15.48 7.97
C LYS A 146 -9.26 -16.06 6.92
N ALA A 147 -9.78 -16.80 5.94
CA ALA A 147 -8.93 -17.41 4.91
C ALA A 147 -8.22 -16.36 4.06
N ALA A 148 -8.93 -15.29 3.68
CA ALA A 148 -8.36 -14.16 2.97
C ALA A 148 -7.36 -13.37 3.83
N ALA A 149 -7.66 -13.19 5.12
CA ALA A 149 -6.76 -12.55 6.07
C ALA A 149 -5.45 -13.33 6.26
N GLU A 150 -5.49 -14.64 6.38
CA GLU A 150 -4.28 -15.48 6.46
C GLU A 150 -3.49 -15.48 5.14
N ARG A 151 -4.20 -15.53 4.00
CA ARG A 151 -3.57 -15.46 2.69
C ARG A 151 -2.83 -14.14 2.48
N HIS A 152 -3.41 -12.99 2.84
CA HIS A 152 -2.73 -11.72 2.65
C HIS A 152 -1.45 -11.63 3.51
N TRP A 153 -1.44 -12.14 4.75
CA TRP A 153 -0.23 -12.21 5.56
C TRP A 153 0.86 -13.06 4.88
N SER A 154 0.49 -14.21 4.34
CA SER A 154 1.43 -15.05 3.60
C SER A 154 2.03 -14.31 2.39
N ARG A 155 1.21 -13.53 1.67
CA ARG A 155 1.67 -12.69 0.55
C ARG A 155 2.60 -11.57 0.99
N LEU A 156 2.27 -10.88 2.09
CA LEU A 156 3.10 -9.82 2.66
C LEU A 156 4.46 -10.34 3.10
N PHE A 157 4.49 -11.43 3.86
CA PHE A 157 5.75 -12.02 4.30
C PHE A 157 6.61 -12.45 3.11
N ALA A 158 6.02 -13.04 2.08
CA ALA A 158 6.75 -13.41 0.86
C ALA A 158 7.27 -12.17 0.10
N LEU A 159 6.47 -11.11 0.00
CA LEU A 159 6.88 -9.84 -0.60
C LEU A 159 8.09 -9.23 0.14
N PHE A 160 7.99 -9.12 1.45
CA PHE A 160 9.04 -8.53 2.26
C PHE A 160 10.29 -9.41 2.30
N ALA A 161 10.16 -10.73 2.42
CA ALA A 161 11.30 -11.64 2.43
C ALA A 161 12.17 -11.50 1.18
N ARG A 162 11.58 -11.47 -0.03
CA ARG A 162 12.35 -11.39 -1.27
C ARG A 162 12.92 -10.01 -1.60
N ASN A 163 12.36 -8.94 -1.01
CA ASN A 163 12.78 -7.58 -1.32
C ASN A 163 13.59 -6.90 -0.21
N LEU A 164 13.42 -7.31 1.05
CA LEU A 164 14.09 -6.70 2.20
C LEU A 164 15.26 -7.53 2.72
N PHE A 165 15.24 -8.84 2.43
CA PHE A 165 16.29 -9.77 2.82
C PHE A 165 16.83 -10.49 1.57
N PRO A 166 17.51 -9.78 0.64
CA PRO A 166 18.07 -10.44 -0.54
C PRO A 166 19.02 -11.53 -0.08
N ALA A 167 18.92 -12.70 -0.73
CA ALA A 167 19.83 -13.81 -0.45
C ALA A 167 21.26 -13.29 -0.56
N THR A 168 22.05 -13.45 0.52
CA THR A 168 23.48 -13.21 0.45
C THR A 168 24.06 -14.15 -0.60
N SER A 169 24.57 -13.56 -1.68
CA SER A 169 25.30 -14.26 -2.76
C SER A 169 26.58 -14.85 -2.24
#